data_4fe5b20060368891ade8d3a49d53483c
#
_entry.id   4fe5b20060368891ade8d3a49d53483c
#
_cell.length_a   1.000
_cell.length_b   1.000
_cell.length_c   1.000
_cell.angle_alpha   90.00
_cell.angle_beta   90.00
_cell.angle_gamma   90.00
#
_symmetry.space_group_name_H-M   'P 1'
#
loop_
_entity.id
_entity.type
_entity.pdbx_description
1 polymer ?
#
loop_
_entity_poly.entity_id
_entity_poly.type
_entity_poly.pdbx_seq_one_letter_code
_entity_poly.pdbx_strand_id
1 'polypeptide(L)'
;ATILGKVFHYKNSKEKNVFISTSNDKTAENFRTLRTNLNFALSGKSGKTILVSSCVSGEGKTFTSLNIAAAYAQIGKKTILLNFDLRNSRSVIKNADNSKGLSLYLSNDAELDEVIQRSFFKTLDFINSGPVPPNPLELMENERTAILFEFLKKNYNYIIIDTPPMAQVSDAFAIVQHTDLNLIVVRYNVTKKRLLRLVLGELKNKNVNNVSIILNDNKLISEQMGYGYYNK
;
A
#
# COMPACT_ATOMS: atom_id res chain seq x y z
N ALA A 1 -5.74 15.97 7.31
CA ALA A 1 -5.98 14.59 6.86
C ALA A 1 -7.13 13.99 7.65
N THR A 2 -8.05 13.32 6.97
CA THR A 2 -9.20 12.62 7.55
C THR A 2 -8.89 11.14 7.76
N ILE A 3 -9.54 10.51 8.77
CA ILE A 3 -9.48 9.06 8.93
C ILE A 3 -10.43 8.44 7.91
N LEU A 4 -9.88 7.75 6.92
CA LEU A 4 -10.63 7.13 5.84
C LEU A 4 -11.18 5.76 6.22
N GLY A 5 -10.48 5.04 7.11
CA GLY A 5 -10.90 3.72 7.54
C GLY A 5 -10.16 3.24 8.77
N LYS A 6 -10.69 2.15 9.33
CA LYS A 6 -10.13 1.45 10.49
C LYS A 6 -9.97 -0.02 10.13
N VAL A 7 -8.81 -0.59 10.45
CA VAL A 7 -8.52 -2.01 10.29
C VAL A 7 -8.38 -2.62 11.67
N PHE A 8 -9.13 -3.68 11.94
CA PHE A 8 -9.12 -4.33 13.26
C PHE A 8 -7.90 -5.20 13.44
N HIS A 9 -7.62 -5.50 14.72
CA HIS A 9 -6.54 -6.40 15.10
C HIS A 9 -6.75 -7.79 14.48
N TYR A 10 -5.76 -8.23 13.69
CA TYR A 10 -5.75 -9.56 13.09
C TYR A 10 -5.00 -10.54 14.00
N LYS A 11 -5.71 -11.55 14.54
CA LYS A 11 -5.17 -12.48 15.53
C LYS A 11 -4.08 -13.43 15.00
N ASN A 12 -4.12 -13.78 13.70
CA ASN A 12 -3.15 -14.70 13.08
C ASN A 12 -1.88 -13.97 12.58
N SER A 13 -1.31 -13.11 13.42
CA SER A 13 -0.15 -12.26 13.11
C SER A 13 1.15 -13.00 12.74
N LYS A 14 1.19 -14.35 12.87
CA LYS A 14 2.34 -15.17 12.44
C LYS A 14 2.50 -15.19 10.91
N GLU A 15 1.44 -14.91 10.17
CA GLU A 15 1.44 -14.83 8.70
C GLU A 15 1.32 -13.37 8.26
N LYS A 16 2.43 -12.64 8.22
CA LYS A 16 2.46 -11.19 7.99
C LYS A 16 2.02 -10.75 6.59
N ASN A 17 2.05 -11.64 5.60
CA ASN A 17 1.75 -11.34 4.21
C ASN A 17 0.63 -12.25 3.69
N VAL A 18 -0.51 -12.27 4.38
CA VAL A 18 -1.68 -13.07 4.01
C VAL A 18 -2.73 -12.17 3.41
N PHE A 19 -3.22 -12.58 2.23
CA PHE A 19 -4.46 -12.05 1.70
C PHE A 19 -5.61 -12.53 2.58
N ILE A 20 -6.27 -11.60 3.26
CA ILE A 20 -7.50 -11.90 3.97
C ILE A 20 -8.62 -11.92 2.94
N SER A 21 -8.76 -13.06 2.27
CA SER A 21 -9.71 -13.19 1.15
C SER A 21 -10.94 -14.03 1.47
N THR A 22 -10.91 -14.80 2.56
CA THR A 22 -11.97 -15.76 2.85
C THR A 22 -13.20 -15.09 3.46
N SER A 23 -14.32 -15.48 2.98
CA SER A 23 -15.63 -14.84 2.94
C SER A 23 -16.26 -14.38 4.25
N ASN A 24 -15.79 -14.79 5.42
CA ASN A 24 -16.45 -14.53 6.71
C ASN A 24 -15.53 -13.95 7.80
N ASP A 25 -14.32 -13.49 7.47
CA ASP A 25 -13.43 -12.87 8.44
C ASP A 25 -13.82 -11.37 8.60
N LYS A 26 -14.00 -10.93 9.84
CA LYS A 26 -14.25 -9.52 10.19
C LYS A 26 -13.19 -8.58 9.58
N THR A 27 -11.97 -9.05 9.42
CA THR A 27 -10.89 -8.28 8.81
C THR A 27 -11.09 -8.12 7.31
N ALA A 28 -11.59 -9.14 6.61
CA ALA A 28 -11.95 -9.04 5.20
C ALA A 28 -13.05 -7.98 4.98
N GLU A 29 -14.06 -7.93 5.87
CA GLU A 29 -15.12 -6.94 5.80
C GLU A 29 -14.59 -5.51 6.01
N ASN A 30 -13.58 -5.34 6.87
CA ASN A 30 -12.93 -4.03 7.02
C ASN A 30 -12.28 -3.56 5.70
N PHE A 31 -11.63 -4.45 4.96
CA PHE A 31 -11.04 -4.10 3.67
C PHE A 31 -12.08 -3.86 2.58
N ARG A 32 -13.24 -4.53 2.62
CA ARG A 32 -14.39 -4.21 1.73
C ARG A 32 -14.92 -2.81 2.02
N THR A 33 -15.13 -2.48 3.29
CA THR A 33 -15.55 -1.14 3.72
C THR A 33 -14.50 -0.08 3.35
N LEU A 34 -13.23 -0.37 3.58
CA LEU A 34 -12.12 0.52 3.21
C LEU A 34 -12.10 0.77 1.70
N ARG A 35 -12.28 -0.28 0.87
CA ARG A 35 -12.38 -0.16 -0.59
C ARG A 35 -13.52 0.77 -1.00
N THR A 36 -14.69 0.67 -0.35
CA THR A 36 -15.82 1.57 -0.62
C THR A 36 -15.45 3.03 -0.32
N ASN A 37 -14.81 3.29 0.82
CA ASN A 37 -14.38 4.64 1.19
C ASN A 37 -13.30 5.17 0.23
N LEU A 38 -12.38 4.30 -0.22
CA LEU A 38 -11.37 4.64 -1.24
C LEU A 38 -12.02 5.01 -2.58
N ASN A 39 -13.07 4.31 -2.99
CA ASN A 39 -13.80 4.64 -4.23
C ASN A 39 -14.40 6.04 -4.17
N PHE A 40 -14.95 6.46 -3.04
CA PHE A 40 -15.45 7.83 -2.85
C PHE A 40 -14.31 8.85 -2.90
N ALA A 41 -13.20 8.60 -2.21
CA ALA A 41 -12.04 9.49 -2.19
C ALA A 41 -11.37 9.64 -3.57
N LEU A 42 -11.49 8.64 -4.44
CA LEU A 42 -10.91 8.58 -5.78
C LEU A 42 -11.95 8.81 -6.90
N SER A 43 -13.13 9.31 -6.56
CA SER A 43 -14.20 9.56 -7.54
C SER A 43 -13.72 10.49 -8.67
N GLY A 44 -14.11 10.17 -9.92
CA GLY A 44 -13.76 10.97 -11.09
C GLY A 44 -12.34 10.80 -11.65
N LYS A 45 -11.50 9.93 -11.05
CA LYS A 45 -10.13 9.67 -11.53
C LYS A 45 -10.04 8.35 -12.32
N SER A 46 -9.21 8.33 -13.36
CA SER A 46 -8.84 7.13 -14.13
C SER A 46 -7.43 6.67 -13.72
N GLY A 47 -7.15 5.35 -13.77
CA GLY A 47 -5.82 4.82 -13.43
C GLY A 47 -5.39 5.15 -11.99
N LYS A 48 -6.25 4.86 -11.04
CA LYS A 48 -6.16 5.30 -9.63
C LYS A 48 -4.93 4.79 -8.92
N THR A 49 -4.05 5.69 -8.54
CA THR A 49 -2.77 5.40 -7.89
C THR A 49 -2.83 5.75 -6.40
N ILE A 50 -2.63 4.74 -5.55
CA ILE A 50 -2.74 4.85 -4.08
C ILE A 50 -1.39 4.50 -3.46
N LEU A 51 -0.76 5.48 -2.84
CA LEU A 51 0.43 5.26 -2.03
C LEU A 51 0.03 4.86 -0.60
N VAL A 52 0.69 3.86 -0.06
CA VAL A 52 0.54 3.40 1.32
C VAL A 52 1.88 3.50 2.03
N SER A 53 1.94 4.35 3.04
CA SER A 53 3.11 4.54 3.90
C SER A 53 2.72 4.55 5.37
N SER A 54 3.68 4.80 6.24
CA SER A 54 3.48 4.89 7.69
C SER A 54 4.50 5.85 8.31
N CYS A 55 4.35 6.19 9.59
CA CYS A 55 5.36 7.00 10.28
C CYS A 55 6.62 6.19 10.55
N VAL A 56 6.47 4.96 11.07
CA VAL A 56 7.59 4.07 11.44
C VAL A 56 7.38 2.65 10.94
N SER A 57 8.43 1.85 10.99
CA SER A 57 8.34 0.43 10.63
C SER A 57 7.41 -0.33 11.60
N GLY A 58 6.72 -1.37 11.09
CA GLY A 58 5.85 -2.22 11.90
C GLY A 58 4.43 -1.70 12.12
N GLU A 59 4.02 -0.61 11.48
CA GLU A 59 2.65 -0.07 11.59
C GLU A 59 1.63 -0.78 10.69
N GLY A 60 2.07 -1.69 9.81
CA GLY A 60 1.20 -2.53 8.97
C GLY A 60 0.94 -1.96 7.57
N LYS A 61 1.83 -1.11 7.05
CA LYS A 61 1.74 -0.58 5.69
C LYS A 61 1.64 -1.68 4.63
N THR A 62 2.58 -2.63 4.60
CA THR A 62 2.62 -3.75 3.64
C THR A 62 1.38 -4.66 3.75
N PHE A 63 0.92 -4.94 4.98
CA PHE A 63 -0.32 -5.67 5.21
C PHE A 63 -1.53 -4.93 4.64
N THR A 64 -1.58 -3.60 4.83
CA THR A 64 -2.67 -2.76 4.35
C THR A 64 -2.65 -2.65 2.83
N SER A 65 -1.49 -2.40 2.20
CA SER A 65 -1.35 -2.30 0.74
C SER A 65 -1.73 -3.61 0.04
N LEU A 66 -1.24 -4.73 0.55
CA LEU A 66 -1.55 -6.06 0.03
C LEU A 66 -3.06 -6.35 0.04
N ASN A 67 -3.73 -6.07 1.17
CA ASN A 67 -5.16 -6.36 1.32
C ASN A 67 -6.07 -5.35 0.58
N ILE A 68 -5.65 -4.10 0.41
CA ILE A 68 -6.32 -3.16 -0.50
C ILE A 68 -6.24 -3.67 -1.93
N ALA A 69 -5.06 -4.09 -2.39
CA ALA A 69 -4.89 -4.63 -3.74
C ALA A 69 -5.76 -5.88 -3.97
N ALA A 70 -5.77 -6.81 -3.02
CA ALA A 70 -6.61 -8.00 -3.06
C ALA A 70 -8.11 -7.65 -3.08
N ALA A 71 -8.55 -6.67 -2.29
CA ALA A 71 -9.94 -6.26 -2.24
C ALA A 71 -10.45 -5.68 -3.58
N TYR A 72 -9.59 -5.01 -4.35
CA TYR A 72 -9.93 -4.59 -5.72
C TYR A 72 -9.90 -5.74 -6.71
N ALA A 73 -8.91 -6.62 -6.62
CA ALA A 73 -8.79 -7.78 -7.48
C ALA A 73 -10.00 -8.74 -7.35
N GLN A 74 -10.51 -8.94 -6.14
CA GLN A 74 -11.69 -9.78 -5.85
C GLN A 74 -12.96 -9.33 -6.58
N ILE A 75 -13.09 -8.06 -6.90
CA ILE A 75 -14.21 -7.53 -7.69
C ILE A 75 -13.89 -7.41 -9.19
N GLY A 76 -12.85 -8.11 -9.66
CA GLY A 76 -12.47 -8.15 -11.08
C GLY A 76 -11.75 -6.91 -11.59
N LYS A 77 -11.29 -6.00 -10.72
CA LYS A 77 -10.53 -4.82 -11.15
C LYS A 77 -9.06 -5.19 -11.36
N LYS A 78 -8.56 -4.91 -12.57
CA LYS A 78 -7.14 -5.14 -12.89
C LYS A 78 -6.28 -4.24 -12.01
N THR A 79 -5.54 -4.84 -11.10
CA THR A 79 -4.80 -4.16 -10.04
C THR A 79 -3.33 -4.58 -10.06
N ILE A 80 -2.44 -3.66 -9.73
CA ILE A 80 -1.03 -3.97 -9.52
C ILE A 80 -0.56 -3.45 -8.16
N LEU A 81 0.24 -4.26 -7.47
CA LEU A 81 0.90 -3.91 -6.20
C LEU A 81 2.40 -3.73 -6.44
N LEU A 82 2.92 -2.55 -6.12
CA LEU A 82 4.34 -2.20 -6.26
C LEU A 82 5.02 -2.13 -4.89
N ASN A 83 6.17 -2.77 -4.75
CA ASN A 83 7.01 -2.61 -3.57
C ASN A 83 8.12 -1.57 -3.83
N PHE A 84 7.87 -0.33 -3.46
CA PHE A 84 8.84 0.76 -3.53
C PHE A 84 9.72 0.89 -2.26
N ASP A 85 9.71 -0.09 -1.34
CA ASP A 85 10.69 -0.15 -0.25
C ASP A 85 12.00 -0.77 -0.77
N LEU A 86 12.73 -0.01 -1.61
CA LEU A 86 14.00 -0.46 -2.24
C LEU A 86 15.15 -0.61 -1.23
N ARG A 87 14.98 -0.13 0.01
CA ARG A 87 15.98 -0.30 1.08
C ARG A 87 15.89 -1.68 1.74
N ASN A 88 14.80 -2.40 1.53
CA ASN A 88 14.58 -3.71 2.08
C ASN A 88 14.21 -4.70 0.98
N SER A 89 15.13 -5.60 0.64
CA SER A 89 14.87 -6.67 -0.32
C SER A 89 13.91 -7.71 0.25
N ARG A 90 12.61 -7.36 0.30
CA ARG A 90 11.55 -8.24 0.81
C ARG A 90 10.43 -8.37 -0.20
N SER A 91 9.99 -9.59 -0.44
CA SER A 91 8.79 -9.80 -1.23
C SER A 91 7.53 -9.34 -0.48
N VAL A 92 6.63 -8.63 -1.17
CA VAL A 92 5.30 -8.27 -0.63
C VAL A 92 4.37 -9.48 -0.56
N ILE A 93 4.59 -10.47 -1.41
CA ILE A 93 3.85 -11.74 -1.41
C ILE A 93 4.80 -12.84 -0.92
N LYS A 94 4.35 -13.62 0.06
CA LYS A 94 5.12 -14.72 0.64
C LYS A 94 5.56 -15.71 -0.44
N ASN A 95 6.85 -16.12 -0.41
CA ASN A 95 7.47 -17.05 -1.34
C ASN A 95 7.52 -16.61 -2.83
N ALA A 96 7.20 -15.36 -3.15
CA ALA A 96 7.39 -14.85 -4.49
C ALA A 96 8.87 -14.54 -4.75
N ASP A 97 9.27 -14.67 -6.01
CA ASP A 97 10.64 -14.35 -6.43
C ASP A 97 10.94 -12.86 -6.25
N ASN A 98 12.08 -12.55 -5.66
CA ASN A 98 12.58 -11.19 -5.50
C ASN A 98 13.97 -11.00 -6.14
N SER A 99 14.40 -11.92 -6.96
CA SER A 99 15.66 -11.79 -7.73
C SER A 99 15.57 -10.70 -8.79
N LYS A 100 14.36 -10.48 -9.33
CA LYS A 100 14.03 -9.38 -10.23
C LYS A 100 12.95 -8.51 -9.62
N GLY A 101 13.04 -7.19 -9.83
CA GLY A 101 12.06 -6.26 -9.30
C GLY A 101 12.32 -4.81 -9.72
N LEU A 102 11.65 -3.88 -9.03
CA LEU A 102 11.69 -2.46 -9.36
C LEU A 102 13.11 -1.89 -9.44
N SER A 103 14.01 -2.31 -8.55
CA SER A 103 15.38 -1.80 -8.56
C SER A 103 16.07 -2.06 -9.89
N LEU A 104 15.96 -3.29 -10.44
CA LEU A 104 16.58 -3.63 -11.73
C LEU A 104 15.88 -2.94 -12.91
N TYR A 105 14.55 -2.81 -12.88
CA TYR A 105 13.85 -2.03 -13.90
C TYR A 105 14.29 -0.57 -13.89
N LEU A 106 14.35 0.06 -12.71
CA LEU A 106 14.71 1.47 -12.59
C LEU A 106 16.18 1.75 -12.92
N SER A 107 17.09 0.78 -12.70
CA SER A 107 18.51 0.87 -13.11
C SER A 107 18.74 0.52 -14.57
N ASN A 108 17.72 0.12 -15.32
CA ASN A 108 17.81 -0.33 -16.71
C ASN A 108 18.51 -1.69 -16.91
N ASP A 109 18.50 -2.53 -15.85
CA ASP A 109 19.07 -3.88 -15.88
C ASP A 109 18.02 -4.96 -16.14
N ALA A 110 16.74 -4.58 -16.24
CA ALA A 110 15.63 -5.47 -16.61
C ALA A 110 14.51 -4.69 -17.32
N GLU A 111 13.79 -5.38 -18.19
CA GLU A 111 12.59 -4.85 -18.84
C GLU A 111 11.35 -5.02 -17.94
N LEU A 112 10.29 -4.27 -18.23
CA LEU A 112 9.10 -4.21 -17.38
C LEU A 112 8.36 -5.56 -17.30
N ASP A 113 8.27 -6.30 -18.40
CA ASP A 113 7.64 -7.61 -18.49
C ASP A 113 8.39 -8.70 -17.70
N GLU A 114 9.71 -8.53 -17.50
CA GLU A 114 10.53 -9.43 -16.70
C GLU A 114 10.31 -9.27 -15.18
N VAL A 115 9.85 -8.10 -14.73
CA VAL A 115 9.67 -7.79 -13.31
C VAL A 115 8.22 -7.86 -12.84
N ILE A 116 7.24 -7.83 -13.76
CA ILE A 116 5.82 -8.02 -13.42
C ILE A 116 5.57 -9.50 -13.15
N GLN A 117 5.05 -9.80 -11.97
CA GLN A 117 4.69 -11.14 -11.53
C GLN A 117 3.18 -11.24 -11.31
N ARG A 118 2.62 -12.41 -11.59
CA ARG A 118 1.18 -12.71 -11.37
C ARG A 118 0.97 -13.29 -9.98
N SER A 119 -0.06 -12.82 -9.30
CA SER A 119 -0.49 -13.45 -8.05
C SER A 119 -1.46 -14.61 -8.35
N PHE A 120 -1.94 -15.27 -7.29
CA PHE A 120 -3.00 -16.28 -7.43
C PHE A 120 -4.38 -15.67 -7.81
N PHE A 121 -4.60 -14.36 -7.62
CA PHE A 121 -5.74 -13.66 -8.18
C PHE A 121 -5.48 -13.30 -9.65
N LYS A 122 -6.36 -13.74 -10.57
CA LYS A 122 -6.20 -13.48 -12.01
C LYS A 122 -6.07 -12.00 -12.39
N THR A 123 -6.58 -11.12 -11.56
CA THR A 123 -6.64 -9.67 -11.79
C THR A 123 -5.66 -8.88 -10.91
N LEU A 124 -4.76 -9.55 -10.19
CA LEU A 124 -3.72 -8.92 -9.37
C LEU A 124 -2.33 -9.32 -9.85
N ASP A 125 -1.62 -8.35 -10.38
CA ASP A 125 -0.19 -8.44 -10.63
C ASP A 125 0.59 -7.72 -9.52
N PHE A 126 1.89 -7.99 -9.42
CA PHE A 126 2.75 -7.29 -8.48
C PHE A 126 4.18 -7.17 -9.01
N ILE A 127 4.90 -6.17 -8.49
CA ILE A 127 6.34 -6.01 -8.71
C ILE A 127 7.00 -5.91 -7.34
N ASN A 128 7.94 -6.81 -7.05
CA ASN A 128 8.76 -6.76 -5.84
C ASN A 128 9.83 -5.67 -5.93
N SER A 129 10.48 -5.33 -4.80
CA SER A 129 11.57 -4.34 -4.78
C SER A 129 12.79 -4.75 -5.59
N GLY A 130 13.06 -6.06 -5.69
CA GLY A 130 14.30 -6.58 -6.25
C GLY A 130 15.47 -6.52 -5.27
N PRO A 131 16.71 -6.70 -5.75
CA PRO A 131 17.93 -6.50 -4.98
C PRO A 131 18.04 -5.06 -4.47
N VAL A 132 18.66 -4.85 -3.29
CA VAL A 132 18.85 -3.50 -2.73
C VAL A 132 19.88 -2.75 -3.58
N PRO A 133 19.49 -1.63 -4.21
CA PRO A 133 20.44 -0.83 -4.98
C PRO A 133 21.27 0.08 -4.06
N PRO A 134 22.45 0.56 -4.51
CA PRO A 134 23.27 1.49 -3.73
C PRO A 134 22.66 2.89 -3.57
N ASN A 135 21.79 3.29 -4.50
CA ASN A 135 21.20 4.63 -4.62
C ASN A 135 19.66 4.60 -4.79
N PRO A 136 18.89 4.16 -3.76
CA PRO A 136 17.44 3.97 -3.88
C PRO A 136 16.68 5.24 -4.27
N LEU A 137 17.01 6.39 -3.66
CA LEU A 137 16.31 7.64 -3.88
C LEU A 137 16.48 8.15 -5.32
N GLU A 138 17.71 8.14 -5.83
CA GLU A 138 18.04 8.58 -7.18
C GLU A 138 17.32 7.73 -8.24
N LEU A 139 17.19 6.42 -8.00
CA LEU A 139 16.41 5.55 -8.87
C LEU A 139 14.92 5.91 -8.88
N MET A 140 14.35 6.27 -7.72
CA MET A 140 12.94 6.68 -7.63
C MET A 140 12.68 8.03 -8.30
N GLU A 141 13.68 8.90 -8.39
CA GLU A 141 13.57 10.23 -9.00
C GLU A 141 13.93 10.25 -10.50
N ASN A 142 14.35 9.13 -11.07
CA ASN A 142 14.74 9.07 -12.48
C ASN A 142 13.52 9.05 -13.42
N GLU A 143 13.76 9.30 -14.71
CA GLU A 143 12.74 9.34 -15.76
C GLU A 143 11.98 8.01 -15.92
N ARG A 144 12.64 6.87 -15.69
CA ARG A 144 12.02 5.54 -15.79
C ARG A 144 10.86 5.37 -14.80
N THR A 145 10.89 6.06 -13.66
CA THR A 145 9.76 6.09 -12.72
C THR A 145 8.54 6.73 -13.35
N ALA A 146 8.67 7.84 -14.04
CA ALA A 146 7.56 8.49 -14.74
C ALA A 146 7.01 7.59 -15.85
N ILE A 147 7.88 6.99 -16.67
CA ILE A 147 7.52 6.04 -17.73
C ILE A 147 6.75 4.84 -17.15
N LEU A 148 7.22 4.28 -16.04
CA LEU A 148 6.52 3.21 -15.32
C LEU A 148 5.08 3.60 -14.96
N PHE A 149 4.89 4.76 -14.31
CA PHE A 149 3.57 5.20 -13.91
C PHE A 149 2.64 5.49 -15.09
N GLU A 150 3.15 6.02 -16.18
CA GLU A 150 2.38 6.20 -17.42
C GLU A 150 1.89 4.88 -17.98
N PHE A 151 2.77 3.88 -18.07
CA PHE A 151 2.41 2.54 -18.53
C PHE A 151 1.35 1.91 -17.60
N LEU A 152 1.57 1.99 -16.29
CA LEU A 152 0.67 1.38 -15.30
C LEU A 152 -0.72 2.03 -15.32
N LYS A 153 -0.82 3.34 -15.41
CA LYS A 153 -2.10 4.08 -15.49
C LYS A 153 -2.92 3.71 -16.74
N LYS A 154 -2.27 3.34 -17.84
CA LYS A 154 -2.94 2.87 -19.08
C LYS A 154 -3.43 1.43 -18.97
N ASN A 155 -2.74 0.58 -18.18
CA ASN A 155 -2.95 -0.86 -18.18
C ASN A 155 -3.68 -1.41 -16.96
N TYR A 156 -3.79 -0.64 -15.86
CA TYR A 156 -4.40 -1.06 -14.60
C TYR A 156 -5.48 -0.09 -14.13
N ASN A 157 -6.54 -0.62 -13.52
CA ASN A 157 -7.59 0.20 -12.89
C ASN A 157 -7.10 0.79 -11.56
N TYR A 158 -6.29 0.04 -10.82
CA TYR A 158 -5.72 0.45 -9.54
C TYR A 158 -4.24 0.09 -9.45
N ILE A 159 -3.46 1.05 -8.97
CA ILE A 159 -2.03 0.92 -8.71
C ILE A 159 -1.83 1.18 -7.22
N ILE A 160 -1.44 0.15 -6.48
CA ILE A 160 -1.17 0.25 -5.04
C ILE A 160 0.34 0.24 -4.82
N ILE A 161 0.85 1.18 -4.05
CA ILE A 161 2.28 1.37 -3.84
C ILE A 161 2.59 1.22 -2.36
N ASP A 162 3.33 0.17 -1.99
CA ASP A 162 3.92 0.02 -0.65
C ASP A 162 5.26 0.73 -0.60
N THR A 163 5.44 1.68 0.32
CA THR A 163 6.64 2.52 0.42
C THR A 163 7.28 2.38 1.80
N PRO A 164 8.56 2.77 1.99
CA PRO A 164 9.17 2.83 3.31
C PRO A 164 8.49 3.87 4.22
N PRO A 165 8.72 3.81 5.56
CA PRO A 165 8.13 4.75 6.50
C PRO A 165 8.64 6.19 6.29
N MET A 166 7.73 7.17 6.20
CA MET A 166 8.03 8.57 5.87
C MET A 166 8.85 9.31 6.93
N ALA A 167 8.74 8.93 8.22
CA ALA A 167 9.54 9.60 9.27
C ALA A 167 11.00 9.10 9.32
N GLN A 168 11.35 8.06 8.56
CA GLN A 168 12.68 7.46 8.58
C GLN A 168 13.49 7.79 7.33
N VAL A 169 12.84 7.93 6.18
CA VAL A 169 13.48 8.14 4.89
C VAL A 169 12.63 9.02 3.96
N SER A 170 13.30 9.75 3.07
CA SER A 170 12.64 10.66 2.11
C SER A 170 12.05 9.95 0.88
N ASP A 171 12.35 8.68 0.68
CA ASP A 171 12.03 7.91 -0.52
C ASP A 171 10.53 7.97 -0.90
N ALA A 172 9.64 7.86 0.08
CA ALA A 172 8.22 7.93 -0.18
C ALA A 172 7.78 9.29 -0.78
N PHE A 173 8.51 10.37 -0.47
CA PHE A 173 8.19 11.70 -1.02
C PHE A 173 8.54 11.82 -2.52
N ALA A 174 9.50 11.07 -3.03
CA ALA A 174 9.82 11.03 -4.46
C ALA A 174 8.64 10.49 -5.28
N ILE A 175 7.84 9.59 -4.69
CA ILE A 175 6.74 8.90 -5.39
C ILE A 175 5.39 9.65 -5.24
N VAL A 176 5.22 10.48 -4.23
CA VAL A 176 3.97 11.19 -3.92
C VAL A 176 3.40 11.96 -5.14
N GLN A 177 4.24 12.56 -5.97
CA GLN A 177 3.82 13.31 -7.15
C GLN A 177 3.10 12.48 -8.21
N HIS A 178 3.29 11.16 -8.22
CA HIS A 178 2.66 10.23 -9.16
C HIS A 178 1.32 9.67 -8.66
N THR A 179 0.87 10.10 -7.45
CA THR A 179 -0.24 9.47 -6.72
C THR A 179 -1.50 10.32 -6.66
N ASP A 180 -2.64 9.66 -6.70
CA ASP A 180 -3.95 10.27 -6.56
C ASP A 180 -4.41 10.36 -5.11
N LEU A 181 -3.92 9.45 -4.26
CA LEU A 181 -4.22 9.40 -2.83
C LEU A 181 -3.04 8.84 -2.04
N ASN A 182 -2.73 9.48 -0.93
CA ASN A 182 -1.68 9.07 -0.01
C ASN A 182 -2.29 8.61 1.30
N LEU A 183 -2.10 7.33 1.64
CA LEU A 183 -2.59 6.71 2.85
C LEU A 183 -1.46 6.60 3.88
N ILE A 184 -1.64 7.23 5.03
CA ILE A 184 -0.73 7.09 6.16
C ILE A 184 -1.33 6.08 7.14
N VAL A 185 -0.69 4.91 7.23
CA VAL A 185 -1.10 3.87 8.18
C VAL A 185 -0.58 4.24 9.56
N VAL A 186 -1.49 4.34 10.50
CA VAL A 186 -1.25 4.68 11.90
C VAL A 186 -1.66 3.48 12.74
N ARG A 187 -0.76 2.92 13.53
CA ARG A 187 -1.06 1.77 14.38
C ARG A 187 -1.48 2.21 15.77
N TYR A 188 -2.64 1.70 16.23
CA TYR A 188 -3.18 2.00 17.55
C TYR A 188 -2.18 1.64 18.65
N ASN A 189 -2.01 2.54 19.64
CA ASN A 189 -1.05 2.44 20.74
C ASN A 189 0.45 2.28 20.37
N VAL A 190 0.82 2.43 19.09
CA VAL A 190 2.21 2.33 18.60
C VAL A 190 2.67 3.67 18.03
N THR A 191 1.89 4.25 17.13
CA THR A 191 2.25 5.50 16.47
C THR A 191 2.20 6.67 17.45
N LYS A 192 3.33 7.34 17.65
CA LYS A 192 3.40 8.54 18.49
C LYS A 192 2.76 9.73 17.78
N LYS A 193 1.82 10.42 18.42
CA LYS A 193 1.13 11.60 17.87
C LYS A 193 2.10 12.67 17.33
N ARG A 194 3.27 12.85 17.99
CA ARG A 194 4.31 13.77 17.55
C ARG A 194 4.86 13.42 16.17
N LEU A 195 5.15 12.13 15.91
CA LEU A 195 5.66 11.67 14.61
C LEU A 195 4.61 11.83 13.51
N LEU A 196 3.36 11.50 13.80
CA LEU A 196 2.27 11.71 12.85
C LEU A 196 2.13 13.18 12.46
N ARG A 197 2.20 14.10 13.45
CA ARG A 197 2.16 15.55 13.17
C ARG A 197 3.33 16.00 12.30
N LEU A 198 4.53 15.49 12.53
CA LEU A 198 5.70 15.80 11.69
C LEU A 198 5.49 15.34 10.25
N VAL A 199 5.10 14.08 10.03
CA VAL A 199 4.85 13.54 8.68
C VAL A 199 3.76 14.32 7.96
N LEU A 200 2.64 14.61 8.63
CA LEU A 200 1.55 15.40 8.03
C LEU A 200 1.96 16.85 7.77
N GLY A 201 2.83 17.43 8.62
CA GLY A 201 3.41 18.76 8.42
C GLY A 201 4.30 18.81 7.18
N GLU A 202 5.18 17.82 6.99
CA GLU A 202 6.04 17.74 5.81
C GLU A 202 5.25 17.55 4.52
N LEU A 203 4.23 16.68 4.52
CA LEU A 203 3.35 16.51 3.37
C LEU A 203 2.64 17.82 3.01
N LYS A 204 2.15 18.56 4.01
CA LYS A 204 1.52 19.88 3.80
C LYS A 204 2.52 20.90 3.24
N ASN A 205 3.74 20.95 3.77
CA ASN A 205 4.79 21.87 3.29
C ASN A 205 5.20 21.59 1.83
N LYS A 206 5.06 20.33 1.40
CA LYS A 206 5.28 19.90 0.00
C LYS A 206 4.01 20.03 -0.86
N ASN A 207 2.95 20.71 -0.38
CA ASN A 207 1.65 20.89 -1.07
C ASN A 207 0.93 19.58 -1.41
N VAL A 208 1.17 18.50 -0.66
CA VAL A 208 0.46 17.22 -0.82
C VAL A 208 -0.85 17.27 -0.05
N ASN A 209 -1.95 17.50 -0.76
CA ASN A 209 -3.29 17.72 -0.18
C ASN A 209 -4.16 16.46 -0.14
N ASN A 210 -3.85 15.46 -0.95
CA ASN A 210 -4.59 14.20 -1.10
C ASN A 210 -4.12 13.16 -0.07
N VAL A 211 -4.18 13.49 1.23
CA VAL A 211 -3.68 12.66 2.35
C VAL A 211 -4.83 12.20 3.22
N SER A 212 -4.88 10.89 3.49
CA SER A 212 -5.83 10.28 4.43
C SER A 212 -5.13 9.31 5.39
N ILE A 213 -5.77 9.02 6.51
CA ILE A 213 -5.23 8.15 7.56
C ILE A 213 -6.01 6.84 7.59
N ILE A 214 -5.28 5.73 7.73
CA ILE A 214 -5.83 4.42 8.08
C ILE A 214 -5.42 4.09 9.51
N LEU A 215 -6.39 3.86 10.39
CA LEU A 215 -6.12 3.42 11.75
C LEU A 215 -6.07 1.90 11.80
N ASN A 216 -4.88 1.36 11.93
CA ASN A 216 -4.61 -0.08 11.95
C ASN A 216 -4.51 -0.64 13.37
N ASP A 217 -4.71 -1.95 13.53
CA ASP A 217 -4.59 -2.69 14.80
C ASP A 217 -5.52 -2.17 15.91
N ASN A 218 -6.73 -1.77 15.53
CA ASN A 218 -7.69 -1.21 16.47
C ASN A 218 -8.40 -2.33 17.25
N LYS A 219 -8.03 -2.48 18.53
CA LYS A 219 -8.61 -3.48 19.44
C LYS A 219 -9.94 -3.07 20.05
N LEU A 220 -10.15 -1.77 20.30
CA LEU A 220 -11.33 -1.26 21.03
C LEU A 220 -12.65 -1.48 20.31
N ILE A 221 -12.66 -1.44 18.97
CA ILE A 221 -13.89 -1.62 18.20
C ILE A 221 -14.22 -3.11 17.99
N SER A 222 -13.20 -4.01 18.05
CA SER A 222 -13.45 -5.45 17.97
C SER A 222 -14.29 -5.98 19.15
N GLU A 223 -14.23 -5.33 20.31
CA GLU A 223 -14.98 -5.68 21.50
C GLU A 223 -16.39 -5.04 21.51
N GLN A 224 -16.53 -3.81 20.99
CA GLN A 224 -17.82 -3.08 20.98
C GLN A 224 -18.76 -3.50 19.84
N MET A 225 -18.25 -3.94 18.68
CA MET A 225 -19.07 -4.47 17.58
C MET A 225 -19.41 -5.97 17.71
N GLY A 226 -19.01 -6.61 18.80
CA GLY A 226 -19.34 -8.02 19.11
C GLY A 226 -20.82 -8.28 19.45
N TYR A 227 -21.65 -7.26 19.56
CA TYR A 227 -23.08 -7.39 19.85
C TYR A 227 -23.93 -6.86 18.67
N GLY A 228 -24.48 -7.75 17.85
CA GLY A 228 -25.74 -7.42 17.21
C GLY A 228 -26.09 -7.94 15.83
N TYR A 229 -25.23 -8.60 15.03
CA TYR A 229 -25.66 -8.98 13.67
C TYR A 229 -25.37 -10.41 13.20
N TYR A 230 -24.77 -11.28 14.01
CA TYR A 230 -24.51 -12.68 13.62
C TYR A 230 -24.94 -13.70 14.69
N ASN A 231 -26.21 -13.63 15.12
CA ASN A 231 -26.93 -14.75 15.72
C ASN A 231 -28.27 -14.87 15.02
N LYS A 232 -28.28 -15.56 13.91
CA LYS A 232 -29.40 -16.40 13.42
C LYS A 232 -28.86 -17.38 12.41
#